data_3724ec796e3539550eec84f56efd479d
#
_entry.id   3724ec796e3539550eec84f56efd479d
#
_cell.length_a   1.000
_cell.length_b   1.000
_cell.length_c   1.000
_cell.angle_alpha   90.00
_cell.angle_beta   90.00
_cell.angle_gamma   90.00
#
_symmetry.space_group_name_H-M   'P 1'
#
loop_
_entity.id
_entity.type
_entity.pdbx_description
1 polymer ?
#
loop_
_entity_poly.entity_id
_entity_poly.type
_entity_poly.pdbx_seq_one_letter_code
_entity_poly.pdbx_strand_id
1 'polypeptide(L)'
;MIVDAALLEQARSWIGAAQNIFVLTGAGISAESGVPTFRDALTGLWARFDPEELATEEAYRRQPALVWQWYEHRRELVAAARPNPAHYALAALARQKTLTLVTQNIDGLHQQAGSQHVVELHGNLFANKWLDGCGRCDTVPPVPGEPPHCALCGAMMRPGVVWFGEDLPRVARFRADHAAQNCDLCLVVGTS
;
A
#
# COMPACT_ATOMS: atom_id res chain seq x y z
N MET A 1 -24.08 -8.21 -7.44
CA MET A 1 -24.25 -9.03 -6.22
C MET A 1 -25.32 -8.36 -5.37
N ILE A 2 -26.43 -9.07 -5.09
CA ILE A 2 -27.48 -8.53 -4.19
C ILE A 2 -27.02 -8.88 -2.77
N VAL A 3 -26.71 -7.85 -1.99
CA VAL A 3 -26.33 -8.06 -0.57
C VAL A 3 -27.63 -8.27 0.23
N ASP A 4 -27.64 -9.26 1.10
CA ASP A 4 -28.78 -9.54 1.98
C ASP A 4 -29.03 -8.35 2.92
N ALA A 5 -30.25 -7.83 2.92
CA ALA A 5 -30.62 -6.67 3.73
C ALA A 5 -30.47 -6.95 5.23
N ALA A 6 -30.71 -8.18 5.68
CA ALA A 6 -30.54 -8.57 7.07
C ALA A 6 -29.07 -8.54 7.51
N LEU A 7 -28.15 -8.98 6.65
CA LEU A 7 -26.71 -8.92 6.89
C LEU A 7 -26.21 -7.48 6.94
N LEU A 8 -26.74 -6.62 6.07
CA LEU A 8 -26.40 -5.18 6.10
C LEU A 8 -26.85 -4.52 7.40
N GLU A 9 -28.06 -4.82 7.86
CA GLU A 9 -28.58 -4.25 9.12
C GLU A 9 -27.79 -4.76 10.31
N GLN A 10 -27.42 -6.03 10.31
CA GLN A 10 -26.56 -6.61 11.33
C GLN A 10 -25.16 -5.92 11.36
N ALA A 11 -24.55 -5.71 10.20
CA ALA A 11 -23.27 -5.01 10.10
C ALA A 11 -23.37 -3.55 10.60
N ARG A 12 -24.46 -2.85 10.25
CA ARG A 12 -24.75 -1.49 10.78
C ARG A 12 -24.86 -1.47 12.29
N SER A 13 -25.57 -2.46 12.87
CA SER A 13 -25.70 -2.60 14.32
C SER A 13 -24.35 -2.78 15.00
N TRP A 14 -23.49 -3.68 14.49
CA TRP A 14 -22.16 -3.90 15.02
C TRP A 14 -21.27 -2.64 14.92
N ILE A 15 -21.24 -2.00 13.77
CA ILE A 15 -20.48 -0.74 13.57
C ILE A 15 -21.02 0.36 14.51
N GLY A 16 -22.36 0.44 14.68
CA GLY A 16 -22.99 1.40 15.56
C GLY A 16 -22.59 1.22 17.02
N ALA A 17 -22.53 -0.02 17.49
CA ALA A 17 -22.18 -0.37 18.87
C ALA A 17 -20.68 -0.27 19.18
N ALA A 18 -19.82 -0.47 18.18
CA ALA A 18 -18.37 -0.50 18.35
C ALA A 18 -17.82 0.85 18.83
N GLN A 19 -16.82 0.81 19.72
CA GLN A 19 -16.05 1.97 20.19
C GLN A 19 -14.69 2.06 19.51
N ASN A 20 -14.00 0.94 19.36
CA ASN A 20 -12.67 0.85 18.75
C ASN A 20 -12.71 -0.11 17.56
N ILE A 21 -12.61 0.44 16.37
CA ILE A 21 -12.70 -0.32 15.12
C ILE A 21 -11.30 -0.52 14.54
N PHE A 22 -10.93 -1.77 14.30
CA PHE A 22 -9.77 -2.13 13.49
C PHE A 22 -10.23 -2.42 12.06
N VAL A 23 -9.59 -1.81 11.08
CA VAL A 23 -9.87 -2.05 9.66
C VAL A 23 -8.60 -2.53 8.98
N LEU A 24 -8.66 -3.70 8.35
CA LEU A 24 -7.60 -4.23 7.48
C LEU A 24 -8.07 -4.19 6.04
N THR A 25 -7.29 -3.52 5.18
CA THR A 25 -7.60 -3.47 3.75
C THR A 25 -6.49 -4.08 2.90
N GLY A 26 -6.88 -4.67 1.76
CA GLY A 26 -5.98 -5.20 0.74
C GLY A 26 -6.35 -4.71 -0.65
N ALA A 27 -5.70 -5.24 -1.68
CA ALA A 27 -5.80 -4.76 -3.06
C ALA A 27 -7.21 -4.76 -3.63
N GLY A 28 -8.09 -5.66 -3.16
CA GLY A 28 -9.48 -5.72 -3.61
C GLY A 28 -10.29 -4.46 -3.32
N ILE A 29 -9.96 -3.65 -2.29
CA ILE A 29 -10.65 -2.38 -2.06
C ILE A 29 -10.38 -1.36 -3.18
N SER A 30 -9.22 -1.46 -3.84
CA SER A 30 -8.80 -0.55 -4.90
C SER A 30 -9.17 -1.02 -6.31
N ALA A 31 -9.75 -2.23 -6.45
CA ALA A 31 -10.12 -2.79 -7.75
C ALA A 31 -11.12 -1.90 -8.50
N GLU A 32 -12.16 -1.40 -7.84
CA GLU A 32 -13.13 -0.46 -8.44
C GLU A 32 -12.54 0.92 -8.75
N SER A 33 -11.37 1.23 -8.25
CA SER A 33 -10.60 2.43 -8.60
C SER A 33 -9.75 2.25 -9.85
N GLY A 34 -9.76 1.06 -10.46
CA GLY A 34 -8.95 0.73 -11.64
C GLY A 34 -7.49 0.43 -11.32
N VAL A 35 -7.13 0.25 -10.06
CA VAL A 35 -5.78 -0.18 -9.67
C VAL A 35 -5.72 -1.70 -9.79
N PRO A 36 -4.85 -2.24 -10.67
CA PRO A 36 -4.67 -3.68 -10.77
C PRO A 36 -4.20 -4.27 -9.43
N THR A 37 -4.80 -5.39 -9.03
CA THR A 37 -4.28 -6.12 -7.88
C THR A 37 -2.91 -6.69 -8.22
N PHE A 38 -2.13 -7.07 -7.22
CA PHE A 38 -0.81 -7.63 -7.45
C PHE A 38 -0.86 -8.96 -8.25
N ARG A 39 -2.00 -9.65 -8.22
CA ARG A 39 -2.25 -10.92 -8.93
C ARG A 39 -2.81 -10.73 -10.34
N ASP A 40 -3.21 -9.52 -10.71
CA ASP A 40 -3.73 -9.25 -12.04
C ASP A 40 -2.59 -9.31 -13.06
N ALA A 41 -2.88 -9.93 -14.20
CA ALA A 41 -1.91 -9.99 -15.29
C ALA A 41 -1.54 -8.57 -15.75
N LEU A 42 -0.28 -8.30 -15.79
CA LEU A 42 0.25 -7.06 -16.34
C LEU A 42 0.03 -7.04 -17.86
N THR A 43 -0.07 -5.85 -18.44
CA THR A 43 -0.28 -5.66 -19.88
C THR A 43 0.98 -5.12 -20.57
N GLY A 44 1.01 -5.20 -21.90
CA GLY A 44 2.11 -4.66 -22.71
C GLY A 44 3.46 -5.30 -22.43
N LEU A 45 4.51 -4.50 -22.31
CA LEU A 45 5.87 -4.96 -22.07
C LEU A 45 5.99 -5.79 -20.77
N TRP A 46 5.19 -5.45 -19.78
CA TRP A 46 5.26 -6.03 -18.42
C TRP A 46 4.52 -7.37 -18.30
N ALA A 47 3.70 -7.75 -19.28
CA ALA A 47 2.91 -9.00 -19.26
C ALA A 47 3.74 -10.28 -19.15
N ARG A 48 5.04 -10.20 -19.48
CA ARG A 48 5.99 -11.34 -19.45
C ARG A 48 6.77 -11.47 -18.16
N PHE A 49 6.57 -10.55 -17.20
CA PHE A 49 7.28 -10.57 -15.92
C PHE A 49 6.33 -10.98 -14.81
N ASP A 50 6.82 -11.82 -13.90
CA ASP A 50 6.12 -12.11 -12.67
C ASP A 50 6.36 -10.98 -11.66
N PRO A 51 5.30 -10.30 -11.17
CA PRO A 51 5.45 -9.28 -10.15
C PRO A 51 6.13 -9.77 -8.87
N GLU A 52 5.92 -11.03 -8.47
CA GLU A 52 6.54 -11.60 -7.28
C GLU A 52 8.05 -11.79 -7.46
N GLU A 53 8.50 -12.09 -8.67
CA GLU A 53 9.92 -12.17 -9.00
C GLU A 53 10.57 -10.79 -9.07
N LEU A 54 9.88 -9.77 -9.62
CA LEU A 54 10.43 -8.41 -9.73
C LEU A 54 10.47 -7.66 -8.39
N ALA A 55 9.49 -7.88 -7.52
CA ALA A 55 9.38 -7.20 -6.23
C ALA A 55 10.26 -7.87 -5.16
N THR A 56 11.54 -8.05 -5.45
CA THR A 56 12.54 -8.61 -4.53
C THR A 56 13.82 -7.77 -4.54
N GLU A 57 14.57 -7.79 -3.42
CA GLU A 57 15.87 -7.13 -3.37
C GLU A 57 16.86 -7.77 -4.35
N GLU A 58 16.81 -9.08 -4.51
CA GLU A 58 17.67 -9.80 -5.46
C GLU A 58 17.46 -9.33 -6.90
N ALA A 59 16.19 -9.23 -7.34
CA ALA A 59 15.87 -8.74 -8.68
C ALA A 59 16.36 -7.31 -8.89
N TYR A 60 16.17 -6.45 -7.87
CA TYR A 60 16.61 -5.07 -7.92
C TYR A 60 18.14 -4.97 -8.03
N ARG A 61 18.90 -5.74 -7.26
CA ARG A 61 20.37 -5.75 -7.34
C ARG A 61 20.87 -6.27 -8.69
N ARG A 62 20.18 -7.25 -9.27
CA ARG A 62 20.54 -7.83 -10.56
C ARG A 62 20.21 -6.95 -11.75
N GLN A 63 19.05 -6.27 -11.73
CA GLN A 63 18.52 -5.45 -12.82
C GLN A 63 17.85 -4.17 -12.30
N PRO A 64 18.62 -3.24 -11.71
CA PRO A 64 18.04 -2.08 -11.00
C PRO A 64 17.21 -1.18 -11.92
N ALA A 65 17.68 -0.90 -13.14
CA ALA A 65 16.94 -0.08 -14.09
C ALA A 65 15.60 -0.71 -14.50
N LEU A 66 15.57 -2.03 -14.74
CA LEU A 66 14.34 -2.75 -15.10
C LEU A 66 13.29 -2.65 -13.99
N VAL A 67 13.69 -2.98 -12.76
CA VAL A 67 12.77 -2.93 -11.61
C VAL A 67 12.34 -1.51 -11.31
N TRP A 68 13.25 -0.53 -11.42
CA TRP A 68 12.91 0.88 -11.25
C TRP A 68 11.85 1.34 -12.27
N GLN A 69 12.04 1.06 -13.56
CA GLN A 69 11.08 1.38 -14.63
C GLN A 69 9.73 0.69 -14.41
N TRP A 70 9.73 -0.56 -13.92
CA TRP A 70 8.50 -1.24 -13.57
C TRP A 70 7.72 -0.50 -12.47
N TYR A 71 8.42 -0.01 -11.43
CA TYR A 71 7.79 0.79 -10.40
C TYR A 71 7.36 2.17 -10.89
N GLU A 72 8.11 2.82 -11.77
CA GLU A 72 7.69 4.07 -12.42
C GLU A 72 6.39 3.89 -13.19
N HIS A 73 6.29 2.85 -14.01
CA HIS A 73 5.05 2.51 -14.71
C HIS A 73 3.88 2.27 -13.73
N ARG A 74 4.10 1.58 -12.63
CA ARG A 74 3.06 1.39 -11.59
C ARG A 74 2.64 2.72 -10.95
N ARG A 75 3.59 3.62 -10.71
CA ARG A 75 3.29 4.98 -10.21
C ARG A 75 2.38 5.76 -11.17
N GLU A 76 2.63 5.68 -12.47
CA GLU A 76 1.80 6.31 -13.48
C GLU A 76 0.35 5.77 -13.44
N LEU A 77 0.19 4.46 -13.40
CA LEU A 77 -1.13 3.82 -13.31
C LEU A 77 -1.88 4.23 -12.04
N VAL A 78 -1.21 4.19 -10.89
CA VAL A 78 -1.84 4.54 -9.61
C VAL A 78 -2.12 6.04 -9.50
N ALA A 79 -1.26 6.90 -10.05
CA ALA A 79 -1.49 8.35 -10.07
C ALA A 79 -2.74 8.76 -10.87
N ALA A 80 -3.11 7.98 -11.88
CA ALA A 80 -4.33 8.18 -12.66
C ALA A 80 -5.61 7.73 -11.92
N ALA A 81 -5.48 6.82 -10.95
CA ALA A 81 -6.61 6.30 -10.18
C ALA A 81 -7.21 7.34 -9.22
N ARG A 82 -8.44 7.10 -8.82
CA ARG A 82 -9.15 7.92 -7.83
C ARG A 82 -9.77 7.02 -6.76
N PRO A 83 -9.86 7.48 -5.51
CA PRO A 83 -10.56 6.75 -4.47
C PRO A 83 -12.00 6.43 -4.89
N ASN A 84 -12.46 5.25 -4.53
CA ASN A 84 -13.85 4.81 -4.75
C ASN A 84 -14.69 5.00 -3.48
N PRO A 85 -16.01 4.75 -3.51
CA PRO A 85 -16.90 4.94 -2.37
C PRO A 85 -16.46 4.21 -1.08
N ALA A 86 -15.80 3.07 -1.18
CA ALA A 86 -15.32 2.35 0.02
C ALA A 86 -14.23 3.13 0.76
N HIS A 87 -13.29 3.74 0.05
CA HIS A 87 -12.26 4.60 0.63
C HIS A 87 -12.88 5.80 1.36
N TYR A 88 -13.84 6.49 0.72
CA TYR A 88 -14.53 7.62 1.34
C TYR A 88 -15.38 7.21 2.55
N ALA A 89 -16.02 6.04 2.50
CA ALA A 89 -16.82 5.52 3.62
C ALA A 89 -15.94 5.27 4.85
N LEU A 90 -14.76 4.68 4.69
CA LEU A 90 -13.82 4.47 5.79
C LEU A 90 -13.29 5.79 6.35
N ALA A 91 -12.97 6.76 5.50
CA ALA A 91 -12.57 8.10 5.93
C ALA A 91 -13.69 8.83 6.69
N ALA A 92 -14.95 8.66 6.29
CA ALA A 92 -16.10 9.21 6.98
C ALA A 92 -16.36 8.51 8.33
N LEU A 93 -16.22 7.20 8.39
CA LEU A 93 -16.38 6.42 9.62
C LEU A 93 -15.31 6.81 10.66
N ALA A 94 -14.07 7.03 10.24
CA ALA A 94 -12.98 7.47 11.11
C ALA A 94 -13.19 8.85 11.77
N ARG A 95 -14.10 9.67 11.21
CA ARG A 95 -14.50 10.96 11.84
C ARG A 95 -15.51 10.79 12.96
N GLN A 96 -16.19 9.66 13.04
CA GLN A 96 -17.28 9.40 13.97
C GLN A 96 -16.92 8.38 15.04
N LYS A 97 -15.90 7.57 14.80
CA LYS A 97 -15.47 6.45 15.65
C LYS A 97 -13.95 6.44 15.83
N THR A 98 -13.50 5.90 16.93
CA THR A 98 -12.08 5.53 17.06
C THR A 98 -11.78 4.40 16.09
N LEU A 99 -11.04 4.70 15.03
CA LEU A 99 -10.75 3.75 13.97
C LEU A 99 -9.27 3.73 13.65
N THR A 100 -8.68 2.55 13.68
CA THR A 100 -7.32 2.33 13.17
C THR A 100 -7.41 1.64 11.81
N LEU A 101 -7.04 2.38 10.77
CA LEU A 101 -6.99 1.88 9.39
C LEU A 101 -5.60 1.35 9.09
N VAL A 102 -5.52 0.06 8.83
CA VAL A 102 -4.32 -0.66 8.42
C VAL A 102 -4.50 -1.12 6.99
N THR A 103 -3.51 -0.87 6.14
CA THR A 103 -3.58 -1.29 4.74
C THR A 103 -2.34 -2.07 4.33
N GLN A 104 -2.56 -3.09 3.50
CA GLN A 104 -1.53 -3.80 2.74
C GLN A 104 -1.22 -3.09 1.42
N ASN A 105 -2.08 -2.14 1.02
CA ASN A 105 -1.92 -1.41 -0.23
C ASN A 105 -0.82 -0.36 -0.14
N ILE A 106 -0.19 -0.11 -1.27
CA ILE A 106 0.87 0.89 -1.44
C ILE A 106 0.43 2.09 -2.29
N ASP A 107 -0.86 2.17 -2.66
CA ASP A 107 -1.42 3.08 -3.66
C ASP A 107 -1.73 4.49 -3.15
N GLY A 108 -1.81 4.70 -1.83
CA GLY A 108 -2.13 5.99 -1.23
C GLY A 108 -3.58 6.45 -1.39
N LEU A 109 -4.50 5.61 -1.88
CA LEU A 109 -5.90 6.00 -2.12
C LEU A 109 -6.67 6.29 -0.84
N HIS A 110 -6.33 5.65 0.27
CA HIS A 110 -6.93 5.98 1.57
C HIS A 110 -6.61 7.41 2.00
N GLN A 111 -5.36 7.84 1.83
CA GLN A 111 -4.93 9.20 2.15
C GLN A 111 -5.59 10.21 1.21
N GLN A 112 -5.69 9.91 -0.09
CA GLN A 112 -6.41 10.74 -1.06
C GLN A 112 -7.91 10.88 -0.71
N ALA A 113 -8.54 9.84 -0.13
CA ALA A 113 -9.92 9.89 0.34
C ALA A 113 -10.09 10.69 1.64
N GLY A 114 -9.00 11.14 2.26
CA GLY A 114 -9.00 11.93 3.49
C GLY A 114 -8.85 11.11 4.77
N SER A 115 -8.47 9.82 4.69
CA SER A 115 -8.11 9.03 5.86
C SER A 115 -6.80 9.55 6.46
N GLN A 116 -6.82 9.80 7.77
CA GLN A 116 -5.63 10.25 8.51
C GLN A 116 -4.96 9.07 9.22
N HIS A 117 -3.64 9.18 9.45
CA HIS A 117 -2.88 8.21 10.25
C HIS A 117 -2.98 6.75 9.78
N VAL A 118 -3.11 6.52 8.45
CA VAL A 118 -3.14 5.19 7.86
C VAL A 118 -1.86 4.42 8.20
N VAL A 119 -2.00 3.18 8.66
CA VAL A 119 -0.88 2.28 8.93
C VAL A 119 -0.60 1.48 7.65
N GLU A 120 0.49 1.81 6.97
CA GLU A 120 0.92 1.16 5.72
C GLU A 120 1.85 -0.01 6.04
N LEU A 121 1.34 -1.25 5.96
CA LEU A 121 2.14 -2.45 6.27
C LEU A 121 3.23 -2.73 5.23
N HIS A 122 2.96 -2.42 3.97
CA HIS A 122 3.89 -2.68 2.88
C HIS A 122 4.56 -1.40 2.33
N GLY A 123 4.51 -0.29 3.09
CA GLY A 123 5.07 0.98 2.66
C GLY A 123 4.18 1.72 1.65
N ASN A 124 4.80 2.59 0.85
CA ASN A 124 4.10 3.46 -0.08
C ASN A 124 4.84 3.53 -1.42
N LEU A 125 4.10 3.39 -2.52
CA LEU A 125 4.64 3.38 -3.89
C LEU A 125 5.31 4.70 -4.27
N PHE A 126 4.82 5.82 -3.75
CA PHE A 126 5.33 7.17 -4.02
C PHE A 126 6.47 7.59 -3.08
N ALA A 127 6.75 6.81 -2.05
CA ALA A 127 7.93 6.99 -1.22
C ALA A 127 9.16 6.33 -1.86
N ASN A 128 10.33 6.84 -1.50
CA ASN A 128 11.61 6.24 -1.83
C ASN A 128 12.43 6.03 -0.57
N LYS A 129 13.33 5.06 -0.60
CA LYS A 129 14.33 4.82 0.46
C LYS A 129 15.67 4.44 -0.19
N TRP A 130 16.74 4.61 0.55
CA TRP A 130 18.06 4.17 0.10
C TRP A 130 18.25 2.67 0.35
N LEU A 131 18.82 1.98 -0.62
CA LEU A 131 19.34 0.64 -0.45
C LEU A 131 20.80 0.77 0.01
N ASP A 132 21.13 0.23 1.19
CA ASP A 132 22.47 0.26 1.78
C ASP A 132 23.08 1.68 1.91
N GLY A 133 22.24 2.67 2.20
CA GLY A 133 22.67 4.05 2.28
C GLY A 133 23.60 4.35 3.47
N CYS A 134 24.45 5.37 3.31
CA CYS A 134 25.45 5.80 4.31
C CYS A 134 24.86 6.58 5.51
N GLY A 135 23.53 6.66 5.64
CA GLY A 135 22.84 7.42 6.69
C GLY A 135 22.82 8.94 6.48
N ARG A 136 23.58 9.46 5.51
CA ARG A 136 23.63 10.87 5.11
C ARG A 136 23.55 11.00 3.59
N CYS A 137 22.79 10.11 2.95
CA CYS A 137 22.65 10.08 1.51
C CYS A 137 22.02 11.36 0.98
N ASP A 138 22.60 11.88 -0.11
CA ASP A 138 22.11 13.01 -0.88
C ASP A 138 21.87 12.60 -2.33
N THR A 139 20.83 13.13 -2.95
CA THR A 139 20.44 12.76 -4.31
C THR A 139 21.25 13.51 -5.36
N VAL A 140 21.70 12.76 -6.38
CA VAL A 140 22.04 13.36 -7.67
C VAL A 140 20.77 13.54 -8.51
N PRO A 141 20.77 14.45 -9.50
CA PRO A 141 19.66 14.56 -10.43
C PRO A 141 19.31 13.21 -11.04
N PRO A 142 18.01 12.84 -11.09
CA PRO A 142 17.60 11.55 -11.64
C PRO A 142 17.89 11.46 -13.14
N VAL A 143 18.37 10.30 -13.56
CA VAL A 143 18.44 9.93 -14.98
C VAL A 143 17.17 9.17 -15.33
N PRO A 144 16.42 9.56 -16.37
CA PRO A 144 15.19 8.84 -16.75
C PRO A 144 15.43 7.35 -16.94
N GLY A 145 14.59 6.52 -16.29
CA GLY A 145 14.67 5.08 -16.38
C GLY A 145 15.72 4.41 -15.50
N GLU A 146 16.51 5.18 -14.74
CA GLU A 146 17.50 4.65 -13.80
C GLU A 146 17.20 5.07 -12.36
N PRO A 147 17.49 4.21 -11.37
CA PRO A 147 17.34 4.60 -9.97
C PRO A 147 18.37 5.70 -9.62
N PRO A 148 17.95 6.76 -8.92
CA PRO A 148 18.90 7.76 -8.42
C PRO A 148 19.96 7.15 -7.51
N HIS A 149 21.18 7.67 -7.57
CA HIS A 149 22.29 7.25 -6.73
C HIS A 149 22.65 8.31 -5.69
N CYS A 150 23.20 7.89 -4.58
CA CYS A 150 23.76 8.80 -3.60
C CYS A 150 25.09 9.38 -4.09
N ALA A 151 25.20 10.71 -4.09
CA ALA A 151 26.43 11.41 -4.47
C ALA A 151 27.63 11.08 -3.55
N LEU A 152 27.37 10.68 -2.29
CA LEU A 152 28.43 10.45 -1.31
C LEU A 152 28.92 9.00 -1.27
N CYS A 153 28.03 8.01 -1.44
CA CYS A 153 28.39 6.59 -1.27
C CYS A 153 27.99 5.68 -2.43
N GLY A 154 27.35 6.22 -3.46
CA GLY A 154 26.89 5.44 -4.62
C GLY A 154 25.70 4.55 -4.35
N ALA A 155 25.12 4.53 -3.13
CA ALA A 155 23.94 3.73 -2.83
C ALA A 155 22.79 4.07 -3.78
N MET A 156 22.06 3.06 -4.20
CA MET A 156 20.90 3.22 -5.09
C MET A 156 19.66 3.60 -4.28
N MET A 157 18.85 4.51 -4.83
CA MET A 157 17.50 4.75 -4.33
C MET A 157 16.57 3.65 -4.81
N ARG A 158 15.64 3.24 -3.95
CA ARG A 158 14.64 2.22 -4.29
C ARG A 158 13.24 2.68 -3.90
N PRO A 159 12.17 2.10 -4.49
CA PRO A 159 10.81 2.33 -4.01
C PRO A 159 10.66 2.04 -2.52
N GLY A 160 9.90 2.88 -1.82
CA GLY A 160 9.67 2.79 -0.38
C GLY A 160 8.65 1.73 0.03
N VAL A 161 8.62 0.62 -0.69
CA VAL A 161 7.72 -0.52 -0.45
C VAL A 161 8.47 -1.67 0.23
N VAL A 162 7.71 -2.58 0.86
CA VAL A 162 8.23 -3.85 1.36
C VAL A 162 8.25 -4.84 0.21
N TRP A 163 9.38 -5.45 -0.04
CA TRP A 163 9.55 -6.50 -1.05
C TRP A 163 9.34 -7.88 -0.45
N PHE A 164 9.11 -8.88 -1.31
CA PHE A 164 9.07 -10.28 -0.89
C PHE A 164 10.38 -10.66 -0.21
N GLY A 165 10.26 -11.35 0.92
CA GLY A 165 11.39 -11.71 1.77
C GLY A 165 11.84 -10.64 2.75
N GLU A 166 11.31 -9.41 2.68
CA GLU A 166 11.60 -8.36 3.68
C GLU A 166 10.64 -8.41 4.87
N ASP A 167 11.15 -8.03 6.02
CA ASP A 167 10.33 -7.81 7.21
C ASP A 167 9.41 -6.59 7.07
N LEU A 168 8.22 -6.69 7.65
CA LEU A 168 7.33 -5.53 7.77
C LEU A 168 7.97 -4.43 8.64
N PRO A 169 7.72 -3.14 8.35
CA PRO A 169 8.21 -2.04 9.17
C PRO A 169 7.75 -2.21 10.62
N ARG A 170 8.70 -2.29 11.55
CA ARG A 170 8.45 -2.61 12.97
C ARG A 170 7.37 -1.74 13.60
N VAL A 171 7.39 -0.43 13.32
CA VAL A 171 6.41 0.52 13.87
C VAL A 171 5.02 0.26 13.29
N ALA A 172 4.91 0.02 11.98
CA ALA A 172 3.63 -0.28 11.33
C ALA A 172 3.04 -1.60 11.86
N ARG A 173 3.87 -2.65 11.95
CA ARG A 173 3.47 -3.94 12.51
C ARG A 173 3.00 -3.80 13.96
N PHE A 174 3.80 -3.15 14.83
CA PHE A 174 3.42 -2.95 16.23
C PHE A 174 2.09 -2.21 16.37
N ARG A 175 1.87 -1.15 15.58
CA ARG A 175 0.60 -0.40 15.59
C ARG A 175 -0.57 -1.25 15.13
N ALA A 176 -0.39 -2.06 14.09
CA ALA A 176 -1.42 -2.97 13.58
C ALA A 176 -1.78 -4.05 14.61
N ASP A 177 -0.76 -4.72 15.18
CA ASP A 177 -0.95 -5.76 16.18
C ASP A 177 -1.64 -5.21 17.44
N HIS A 178 -1.19 -4.04 17.92
CA HIS A 178 -1.81 -3.37 19.07
C HIS A 178 -3.27 -3.00 18.81
N ALA A 179 -3.58 -2.43 17.64
CA ALA A 179 -4.95 -2.07 17.31
C ALA A 179 -5.85 -3.29 17.14
N ALA A 180 -5.36 -4.37 16.53
CA ALA A 180 -6.11 -5.62 16.38
C ALA A 180 -6.43 -6.30 17.72
N GLN A 181 -5.50 -6.23 18.69
CA GLN A 181 -5.71 -6.81 20.03
C GLN A 181 -6.65 -6.00 20.91
N ASN A 182 -6.84 -4.71 20.63
CA ASN A 182 -7.61 -3.78 21.45
C ASN A 182 -8.91 -3.28 20.76
N CYS A 183 -9.27 -3.83 19.60
CA CYS A 183 -10.54 -3.51 18.94
C CYS A 183 -11.70 -4.35 19.50
N ASP A 184 -12.89 -3.78 19.44
CA ASP A 184 -14.16 -4.47 19.70
C ASP A 184 -14.90 -4.84 18.39
N LEU A 185 -14.41 -4.34 17.25
CA LEU A 185 -14.86 -4.72 15.92
C LEU A 185 -13.69 -4.74 14.93
N CYS A 186 -13.58 -5.82 14.18
CA CYS A 186 -12.64 -5.96 13.07
C CYS A 186 -13.39 -5.99 11.73
N LEU A 187 -12.97 -5.10 10.81
CA LEU A 187 -13.45 -5.08 9.42
C LEU A 187 -12.30 -5.49 8.50
N VAL A 188 -12.52 -6.52 7.70
CA VAL A 188 -11.56 -6.99 6.68
C VAL A 188 -12.15 -6.72 5.30
N VAL A 189 -11.47 -5.92 4.49
CA VAL A 189 -11.99 -5.39 3.23
C VAL A 189 -11.00 -5.57 2.09
N GLY A 190 -11.40 -6.33 1.05
CA GLY A 190 -10.59 -6.49 -0.16
C GLY A 190 -9.26 -7.22 0.04
N THR A 191 -9.18 -8.08 1.05
CA THR A 191 -8.04 -8.99 1.27
C THR A 191 -8.53 -10.39 1.63
N SER A 192 -7.70 -11.37 1.43
CA SER A 192 -7.97 -12.80 1.71
C SER A 192 -6.91 -13.38 2.62
#